data_1bd2d8dce40a46337283a3d51d8522dc
#
_entry.id   1bd2d8dce40a46337283a3d51d8522dc
#
_cell.length_a   1.000
_cell.length_b   1.000
_cell.length_c   1.000
_cell.angle_alpha   90.00
_cell.angle_beta   90.00
_cell.angle_gamma   90.00
#
_symmetry.space_group_name_H-M   'P 1'
#
loop_
_entity.id
_entity.type
_entity.pdbx_description
1 polymer ?
#
loop_
_entity_poly.entity_id
_entity_poly.type
_entity_poly.pdbx_seq_one_letter_code
_entity_poly.pdbx_strand_id
1 'polypeptide(L)'
;MMKPREAVALLQKTYDRVSSRLDRMDMAALWPGFRRYPFTLYDGRNACVAGEMLPRPEAFRGNTAIPWGDGYMAVWDIGQDPVADADELAGHLAHEMFHAHQLTLGESRFPDDLRMLRCLPTAEALALRQREHRLLARAAEHPAPEEASRLLAEVFARRALREQCCPEDARQGFLAETVEGTAE
;
A
#
# COMPACT_ATOMS: atom_id res chain seq x y z
N MET A 1 -2.78 -7.19 -30.22
CA MET A 1 -3.64 -6.23 -29.48
C MET A 1 -4.94 -6.96 -29.14
N MET A 2 -5.28 -7.11 -27.86
CA MET A 2 -6.49 -7.81 -27.41
C MET A 2 -7.74 -7.08 -27.85
N LYS A 3 -8.79 -7.83 -28.27
CA LYS A 3 -10.06 -7.20 -28.67
C LYS A 3 -10.79 -6.62 -27.45
N PRO A 4 -11.54 -5.52 -27.59
CA PRO A 4 -12.22 -4.87 -26.45
C PRO A 4 -13.11 -5.81 -25.62
N ARG A 5 -13.84 -6.72 -26.25
CA ARG A 5 -14.69 -7.72 -25.58
C ARG A 5 -13.88 -8.73 -24.77
N GLU A 6 -12.70 -9.10 -25.26
CA GLU A 6 -11.80 -10.03 -24.56
C GLU A 6 -11.21 -9.38 -23.32
N ALA A 7 -10.86 -8.08 -23.38
CA ALA A 7 -10.38 -7.31 -22.25
C ALA A 7 -11.43 -7.20 -21.14
N VAL A 8 -12.67 -6.87 -21.49
CA VAL A 8 -13.81 -6.82 -20.55
C VAL A 8 -14.04 -8.17 -19.89
N ALA A 9 -14.05 -9.25 -20.65
CA ALA A 9 -14.26 -10.60 -20.11
C ALA A 9 -13.11 -11.04 -19.20
N LEU A 10 -11.87 -10.65 -19.53
CA LEU A 10 -10.71 -10.93 -18.70
C LEU A 10 -10.78 -10.16 -17.37
N LEU A 11 -11.09 -8.87 -17.41
CA LEU A 11 -11.25 -8.02 -16.24
C LEU A 11 -12.31 -8.58 -15.28
N GLN A 12 -13.50 -8.94 -15.81
CA GLN A 12 -14.58 -9.56 -15.04
C GLN A 12 -14.12 -10.87 -14.39
N LYS A 13 -13.53 -11.76 -15.18
CA LYS A 13 -13.04 -13.05 -14.68
C LYS A 13 -11.97 -12.88 -13.59
N THR A 14 -11.09 -11.90 -13.74
CA THR A 14 -10.07 -11.61 -12.73
C THR A 14 -10.73 -11.09 -11.45
N TYR A 15 -11.68 -10.16 -11.57
CA TYR A 15 -12.45 -9.65 -10.44
C TYR A 15 -13.14 -10.79 -9.66
N ASP A 16 -13.85 -11.70 -10.35
CA ASP A 16 -14.57 -12.80 -9.71
C ASP A 16 -13.64 -13.75 -8.96
N ARG A 17 -12.48 -14.05 -9.56
CA ARG A 17 -11.45 -14.91 -8.93
C ARG A 17 -10.89 -14.26 -7.66
N VAL A 18 -10.52 -12.99 -7.73
CA VAL A 18 -9.95 -12.26 -6.60
C VAL A 18 -11.01 -12.04 -5.51
N SER A 19 -12.23 -11.67 -5.88
CA SER A 19 -13.36 -11.58 -4.93
C SER A 19 -13.53 -12.84 -4.12
N SER A 20 -13.49 -14.01 -4.80
CA SER A 20 -13.57 -15.32 -4.18
C SER A 20 -12.38 -15.64 -3.24
N ARG A 21 -11.18 -15.04 -3.47
CA ARG A 21 -10.03 -15.16 -2.54
C ARG A 21 -10.24 -14.29 -1.30
N LEU A 22 -10.61 -13.04 -1.51
CA LEU A 22 -10.90 -12.08 -0.44
C LEU A 22 -12.05 -12.54 0.48
N ASP A 23 -13.06 -13.24 -0.07
CA ASP A 23 -14.16 -13.81 0.73
C ASP A 23 -13.71 -14.88 1.74
N ARG A 24 -12.56 -15.50 1.51
CA ARG A 24 -11.97 -16.53 2.38
C ARG A 24 -10.92 -16.01 3.33
N MET A 25 -10.52 -14.74 3.20
CA MET A 25 -9.54 -14.13 4.10
C MET A 25 -10.21 -13.72 5.40
N ASP A 26 -9.62 -14.11 6.52
CA ASP A 26 -10.01 -13.61 7.83
C ASP A 26 -9.30 -12.26 8.09
N MET A 27 -9.93 -11.19 7.63
CA MET A 27 -9.39 -9.82 7.79
C MET A 27 -9.22 -9.44 9.28
N ALA A 28 -10.09 -9.93 10.16
CA ALA A 28 -10.01 -9.64 11.58
C ALA A 28 -8.80 -10.32 12.26
N ALA A 29 -8.34 -11.45 11.72
CA ALA A 29 -7.10 -12.09 12.16
C ALA A 29 -5.85 -11.31 11.75
N LEU A 30 -5.90 -10.53 10.66
CA LEU A 30 -4.80 -9.68 10.23
C LEU A 30 -4.67 -8.44 11.13
N TRP A 31 -5.79 -7.80 11.47
CA TRP A 31 -5.79 -6.64 12.35
C TRP A 31 -7.13 -6.51 13.11
N PRO A 32 -7.13 -6.16 14.40
CA PRO A 32 -8.36 -5.98 15.17
C PRO A 32 -9.29 -4.93 14.56
N GLY A 33 -10.52 -5.33 14.24
CA GLY A 33 -11.53 -4.47 13.63
C GLY A 33 -11.39 -4.27 12.13
N PHE A 34 -10.34 -4.79 11.49
CA PHE A 34 -10.22 -4.78 10.03
C PHE A 34 -11.29 -5.68 9.42
N ARG A 35 -11.88 -5.23 8.34
CA ARG A 35 -12.93 -5.92 7.59
C ARG A 35 -12.73 -5.76 6.10
N ARG A 36 -13.39 -6.57 5.32
CA ARG A 36 -13.43 -6.40 3.87
C ARG A 36 -14.08 -5.06 3.50
N TYR A 37 -13.38 -4.29 2.69
CA TYR A 37 -13.87 -3.08 2.05
C TYR A 37 -14.28 -3.36 0.60
N PRO A 38 -15.12 -2.51 -0.01
CA PRO A 38 -15.34 -2.55 -1.45
C PRO A 38 -14.02 -2.43 -2.20
N PHE A 39 -13.95 -3.09 -3.37
CA PHE A 39 -12.80 -2.93 -4.25
C PHE A 39 -13.23 -2.90 -5.72
N THR A 40 -12.34 -2.40 -6.55
CA THR A 40 -12.46 -2.44 -8.00
C THR A 40 -11.14 -2.81 -8.65
N LEU A 41 -11.26 -3.54 -9.75
CA LEU A 41 -10.18 -3.69 -10.72
C LEU A 41 -10.50 -2.86 -11.94
N TYR A 42 -9.52 -2.17 -12.49
CA TYR A 42 -9.72 -1.36 -13.68
C TYR A 42 -8.54 -1.44 -14.64
N ASP A 43 -8.78 -1.05 -15.88
CA ASP A 43 -7.77 -0.89 -16.94
C ASP A 43 -7.84 0.53 -17.53
N GLY A 44 -7.16 0.76 -18.63
CA GLY A 44 -7.18 2.07 -19.31
C GLY A 44 -8.54 2.55 -19.79
N ARG A 45 -9.59 1.69 -19.79
CA ARG A 45 -10.91 2.00 -20.35
C ARG A 45 -12.09 1.58 -19.50
N ASN A 46 -11.96 0.48 -18.76
CA ASN A 46 -13.07 -0.17 -18.05
C ASN A 46 -12.73 -0.34 -16.58
N ALA A 47 -13.76 -0.45 -15.78
CA ALA A 47 -13.67 -0.81 -14.37
C ALA A 47 -14.72 -1.87 -14.04
N CYS A 48 -14.37 -2.80 -13.17
CA CYS A 48 -15.29 -3.77 -12.57
C CYS A 48 -15.51 -3.37 -11.12
N VAL A 49 -16.66 -2.77 -10.83
CA VAL A 49 -17.04 -2.28 -9.51
C VAL A 49 -18.18 -3.13 -8.97
N ALA A 50 -17.99 -3.75 -7.81
CA ALA A 50 -19.00 -4.65 -7.22
C ALA A 50 -19.51 -5.76 -8.18
N GLY A 51 -18.66 -6.19 -9.11
CA GLY A 51 -19.00 -7.19 -10.13
C GLY A 51 -19.68 -6.61 -11.38
N GLU A 52 -19.93 -5.31 -11.44
CA GLU A 52 -20.51 -4.65 -12.61
C GLU A 52 -19.45 -3.94 -13.46
N MET A 53 -19.52 -4.15 -14.77
CA MET A 53 -18.61 -3.52 -15.72
C MET A 53 -19.13 -2.13 -16.12
N LEU A 54 -18.26 -1.13 -15.96
CA LEU A 54 -18.57 0.25 -16.36
C LEU A 54 -17.34 0.91 -17.02
N PRO A 55 -17.53 2.02 -17.76
CA PRO A 55 -16.41 2.84 -18.21
C PRO A 55 -15.57 3.31 -17.02
N ARG A 56 -14.25 3.29 -17.16
CA ARG A 56 -13.34 3.73 -16.09
C ARG A 56 -13.66 5.16 -15.63
N PRO A 57 -13.99 5.40 -14.36
CA PRO A 57 -14.12 6.75 -13.81
C PRO A 57 -12.76 7.48 -13.80
N GLU A 58 -12.78 8.79 -14.05
CA GLU A 58 -11.56 9.63 -14.04
C GLU A 58 -10.87 9.67 -12.66
N ALA A 59 -11.63 9.43 -11.60
CA ALA A 59 -11.11 9.38 -10.23
C ALA A 59 -10.22 8.14 -9.95
N PHE A 60 -10.28 7.09 -10.79
CA PHE A 60 -9.47 5.89 -10.60
C PHE A 60 -8.06 6.12 -11.14
N ARG A 61 -7.11 6.30 -10.23
CA ARG A 61 -5.71 6.58 -10.53
C ARG A 61 -4.82 5.81 -9.57
N GLY A 62 -3.92 4.99 -10.13
CA GLY A 62 -2.98 4.17 -9.35
C GLY A 62 -3.66 3.07 -8.53
N ASN A 63 -2.89 2.45 -7.67
CA ASN A 63 -3.33 1.45 -6.72
C ASN A 63 -3.42 2.13 -5.36
N THR A 64 -4.59 2.20 -4.77
CA THR A 64 -4.80 2.95 -3.52
C THR A 64 -6.23 2.80 -2.98
N ALA A 65 -6.49 3.37 -1.81
CA ALA A 65 -7.84 3.57 -1.30
C ALA A 65 -8.36 4.96 -1.69
N ILE A 66 -9.59 5.02 -2.19
CA ILE A 66 -10.25 6.27 -2.58
C ILE A 66 -11.59 6.45 -1.87
N PRO A 67 -12.08 7.69 -1.69
CA PRO A 67 -13.46 7.94 -1.26
C PRO A 67 -14.44 7.34 -2.27
N TRP A 68 -15.45 6.60 -1.77
CA TRP A 68 -16.49 5.99 -2.58
C TRP A 68 -17.80 5.87 -1.82
N GLY A 69 -18.87 6.51 -2.31
CA GLY A 69 -20.13 6.63 -1.55
C GLY A 69 -19.90 7.30 -0.20
N ASP A 70 -20.40 6.69 0.85
CA ASP A 70 -20.23 7.19 2.23
C ASP A 70 -18.99 6.62 2.94
N GLY A 71 -18.05 6.03 2.19
CA GLY A 71 -16.87 5.38 2.75
C GLY A 71 -15.67 5.40 1.82
N TYR A 72 -14.91 4.31 1.82
CA TYR A 72 -13.69 4.15 1.03
C TYR A 72 -13.72 2.82 0.29
N MET A 73 -13.01 2.76 -0.83
CA MET A 73 -12.86 1.59 -1.70
C MET A 73 -11.41 1.44 -2.15
N ALA A 74 -10.92 0.21 -2.17
CA ALA A 74 -9.64 -0.13 -2.76
C ALA A 74 -9.73 -0.16 -4.29
N VAL A 75 -8.76 0.41 -4.99
CA VAL A 75 -8.69 0.39 -6.46
C VAL A 75 -7.34 -0.17 -6.93
N TRP A 76 -7.36 -0.96 -8.02
CA TRP A 76 -6.14 -1.54 -8.60
C TRP A 76 -6.17 -1.46 -10.13
N ASP A 77 -5.11 -0.89 -10.70
CA ASP A 77 -4.94 -0.76 -12.16
C ASP A 77 -4.24 -1.98 -12.75
N ILE A 78 -4.99 -2.99 -13.14
CA ILE A 78 -4.42 -4.19 -13.78
C ILE A 78 -3.86 -3.93 -15.17
N GLY A 79 -4.14 -2.77 -15.75
CA GLY A 79 -3.60 -2.37 -17.06
C GLY A 79 -2.18 -1.84 -16.98
N GLN A 80 -1.82 -1.17 -15.87
CA GLN A 80 -0.48 -0.65 -15.62
C GLN A 80 0.34 -1.58 -14.71
N ASP A 81 -0.31 -2.24 -13.76
CA ASP A 81 0.31 -3.14 -12.81
C ASP A 81 -0.38 -4.52 -12.83
N PRO A 82 -0.09 -5.33 -13.86
CA PRO A 82 -0.72 -6.63 -14.05
C PRO A 82 -0.15 -7.65 -13.06
N VAL A 83 -1.02 -8.24 -12.26
CA VAL A 83 -0.69 -9.36 -11.36
C VAL A 83 -1.37 -10.61 -11.89
N ALA A 84 -0.59 -11.64 -12.24
CA ALA A 84 -1.11 -12.87 -12.87
C ALA A 84 -1.71 -13.82 -11.85
N ASP A 85 -1.15 -13.89 -10.65
CA ASP A 85 -1.63 -14.74 -9.58
C ASP A 85 -2.77 -14.05 -8.80
N ALA A 86 -3.85 -14.79 -8.58
CA ALA A 86 -5.04 -14.24 -7.93
C ALA A 86 -4.90 -14.18 -6.39
N ASP A 87 -4.04 -14.99 -5.81
CA ASP A 87 -3.77 -14.94 -4.37
C ASP A 87 -2.85 -13.75 -4.06
N GLU A 88 -1.85 -13.50 -4.91
CA GLU A 88 -0.99 -12.32 -4.84
C GLU A 88 -1.81 -11.03 -5.02
N LEU A 89 -2.67 -10.96 -6.05
CA LEU A 89 -3.53 -9.79 -6.26
C LEU A 89 -4.53 -9.58 -5.12
N ALA A 90 -5.02 -10.65 -4.49
CA ALA A 90 -5.87 -10.53 -3.32
C ALA A 90 -5.10 -9.98 -2.11
N GLY A 91 -3.84 -10.34 -1.94
CA GLY A 91 -2.94 -9.76 -0.93
C GLY A 91 -2.76 -8.26 -1.14
N HIS A 92 -2.43 -7.83 -2.36
CA HIS A 92 -2.32 -6.41 -2.70
C HIS A 92 -3.62 -5.64 -2.45
N LEU A 93 -4.77 -6.22 -2.81
CA LEU A 93 -6.05 -5.57 -2.53
C LEU A 93 -6.40 -5.54 -1.04
N ALA A 94 -5.99 -6.54 -0.27
CA ALA A 94 -6.13 -6.51 1.18
C ALA A 94 -5.30 -5.38 1.80
N HIS A 95 -4.09 -5.13 1.29
CA HIS A 95 -3.25 -3.99 1.64
C HIS A 95 -3.99 -2.66 1.35
N GLU A 96 -4.51 -2.47 0.14
CA GLU A 96 -5.26 -1.25 -0.20
C GLU A 96 -6.57 -1.12 0.60
N MET A 97 -7.22 -2.23 0.94
CA MET A 97 -8.37 -2.23 1.86
C MET A 97 -7.96 -1.82 3.27
N PHE A 98 -6.74 -2.12 3.69
CA PHE A 98 -6.25 -1.66 4.98
C PHE A 98 -6.06 -0.15 5.00
N HIS A 99 -5.61 0.46 3.91
CA HIS A 99 -5.65 1.93 3.78
C HIS A 99 -7.06 2.50 3.85
N ALA A 100 -8.05 1.84 3.24
CA ALA A 100 -9.46 2.22 3.40
C ALA A 100 -9.92 2.12 4.86
N HIS A 101 -9.44 1.11 5.59
CA HIS A 101 -9.70 0.94 7.02
C HIS A 101 -9.06 2.07 7.85
N GLN A 102 -7.78 2.38 7.61
CA GLN A 102 -7.07 3.48 8.27
C GLN A 102 -7.81 4.81 8.07
N LEU A 103 -8.21 5.12 6.83
CA LEU A 103 -8.98 6.33 6.50
C LEU A 103 -10.34 6.36 7.21
N THR A 104 -11.03 5.22 7.29
CA THR A 104 -12.32 5.09 8.01
C THR A 104 -12.17 5.35 9.52
N LEU A 105 -11.02 5.01 10.09
CA LEU A 105 -10.69 5.28 11.49
C LEU A 105 -10.20 6.71 11.73
N GLY A 106 -10.10 7.54 10.68
CA GLY A 106 -9.65 8.92 10.78
C GLY A 106 -8.13 9.07 10.77
N GLU A 107 -7.39 8.08 10.28
CA GLU A 107 -5.94 8.24 10.08
C GLU A 107 -5.66 9.40 9.12
N SER A 108 -4.79 10.29 9.52
CA SER A 108 -4.46 11.52 8.78
C SER A 108 -2.96 11.68 8.53
N ARG A 109 -2.15 10.74 9.01
CA ARG A 109 -0.67 10.79 8.92
C ARG A 109 -0.15 10.23 7.60
N PHE A 110 -0.91 10.36 6.52
CA PHE A 110 -0.44 9.97 5.19
C PHE A 110 0.68 10.88 4.72
N PRO A 111 1.68 10.36 4.00
CA PRO A 111 2.70 11.19 3.38
C PRO A 111 2.07 12.08 2.30
N ASP A 112 2.71 13.22 2.06
CA ASP A 112 2.35 14.12 0.96
C ASP A 112 3.24 13.77 -0.25
N ASP A 113 2.70 13.05 -1.22
CA ASP A 113 3.41 12.60 -2.41
C ASP A 113 4.04 13.74 -3.21
N LEU A 114 3.36 14.90 -3.29
CA LEU A 114 3.90 16.06 -4.00
C LEU A 114 5.09 16.67 -3.25
N ARG A 115 5.07 16.64 -1.93
CA ARG A 115 6.23 17.04 -1.12
C ARG A 115 7.36 16.03 -1.25
N MET A 116 7.06 14.73 -1.23
CA MET A 116 8.07 13.67 -1.45
C MET A 116 8.78 13.85 -2.79
N LEU A 117 8.03 14.11 -3.88
CA LEU A 117 8.60 14.34 -5.21
C LEU A 117 9.46 15.61 -5.30
N ARG A 118 9.21 16.61 -4.47
CA ARG A 118 9.99 17.86 -4.42
C ARG A 118 11.18 17.79 -3.48
N CYS A 119 11.19 16.81 -2.58
CA CYS A 119 12.24 16.64 -1.60
C CYS A 119 13.34 15.78 -2.19
N LEU A 120 14.44 16.40 -2.62
CA LEU A 120 15.61 15.66 -3.11
C LEU A 120 16.51 15.32 -1.90
N PRO A 121 16.53 14.05 -1.46
CA PRO A 121 17.38 13.67 -0.35
C PRO A 121 18.86 13.83 -0.75
N THR A 122 19.68 14.26 0.20
CA THR A 122 21.13 14.30 0.02
C THR A 122 21.71 12.89 -0.05
N ALA A 123 22.90 12.72 -0.62
CA ALA A 123 23.60 11.43 -0.63
C ALA A 123 23.81 10.90 0.80
N GLU A 124 24.03 11.78 1.76
CA GLU A 124 24.16 11.44 3.18
C GLU A 124 22.84 10.91 3.75
N ALA A 125 21.69 11.57 3.49
CA ALA A 125 20.38 11.12 3.92
C ALA A 125 20.02 9.75 3.33
N LEU A 126 20.35 9.52 2.05
CA LEU A 126 20.17 8.22 1.39
C LEU A 126 21.03 7.12 2.02
N ALA A 127 22.30 7.42 2.34
CA ALA A 127 23.19 6.48 3.01
C ALA A 127 22.71 6.14 4.43
N LEU A 128 22.19 7.11 5.18
CA LEU A 128 21.60 6.90 6.50
C LEU A 128 20.35 6.00 6.38
N ARG A 129 19.43 6.29 5.47
CA ARG A 129 18.23 5.49 5.21
C ARG A 129 18.58 4.04 4.84
N GLN A 130 19.54 3.84 3.93
CA GLN A 130 19.97 2.50 3.55
C GLN A 130 20.53 1.72 4.77
N ARG A 131 21.24 2.40 5.64
CA ARG A 131 21.79 1.79 6.85
C ARG A 131 20.70 1.48 7.87
N GLU A 132 19.69 2.33 8.03
CA GLU A 132 18.49 2.06 8.84
C GLU A 132 17.81 0.77 8.38
N HIS A 133 17.52 0.63 7.08
CA HIS A 133 16.86 -0.56 6.54
C HIS A 133 17.66 -1.82 6.79
N ARG A 134 18.99 -1.78 6.65
CA ARG A 134 19.84 -2.94 6.95
C ARG A 134 19.83 -3.31 8.43
N LEU A 135 19.77 -2.34 9.32
CA LEU A 135 19.70 -2.58 10.77
C LEU A 135 18.32 -3.13 11.15
N LEU A 136 17.24 -2.60 10.56
CA LEU A 136 15.87 -3.12 10.77
C LEU A 136 15.74 -4.56 10.26
N ALA A 137 16.25 -4.86 9.07
CA ALA A 137 16.26 -6.23 8.52
C ALA A 137 16.98 -7.18 9.48
N ARG A 138 18.17 -6.81 9.98
CA ARG A 138 18.89 -7.61 10.96
C ARG A 138 18.15 -7.75 12.30
N ALA A 139 17.45 -6.72 12.74
CA ALA A 139 16.65 -6.80 13.95
C ALA A 139 15.44 -7.72 13.80
N ALA A 140 14.89 -7.81 12.57
CA ALA A 140 13.79 -8.71 12.23
C ALA A 140 14.22 -10.18 12.06
N GLU A 141 15.49 -10.44 11.80
CA GLU A 141 16.06 -11.80 11.69
C GLU A 141 16.21 -12.54 13.04
N HIS A 142 15.50 -12.09 14.07
CA HIS A 142 15.37 -12.69 15.40
C HIS A 142 16.65 -12.79 16.24
N PRO A 143 17.36 -11.73 16.39
CA PRO A 143 18.46 -11.71 17.33
C PRO A 143 17.97 -11.86 18.78
N ALA A 144 18.90 -12.19 19.68
CA ALA A 144 18.61 -12.11 21.10
C ALA A 144 18.07 -10.71 21.48
N PRO A 145 17.17 -10.60 22.50
CA PRO A 145 16.52 -9.33 22.85
C PRO A 145 17.50 -8.16 23.07
N GLU A 146 18.66 -8.42 23.64
CA GLU A 146 19.70 -7.42 23.88
C GLU A 146 20.30 -6.91 22.55
N GLU A 147 20.53 -7.81 21.59
CA GLU A 147 21.04 -7.44 20.27
C GLU A 147 19.99 -6.69 19.48
N ALA A 148 18.72 -7.12 19.52
CA ALA A 148 17.61 -6.41 18.89
C ALA A 148 17.51 -4.97 19.43
N SER A 149 17.57 -4.81 20.76
CA SER A 149 17.54 -3.50 21.41
C SER A 149 18.69 -2.61 20.99
N ARG A 150 19.90 -3.16 20.86
CA ARG A 150 21.08 -2.44 20.39
C ARG A 150 20.91 -2.00 18.93
N LEU A 151 20.43 -2.89 18.05
CA LEU A 151 20.19 -2.57 16.63
C LEU A 151 19.13 -1.48 16.49
N LEU A 152 18.04 -1.55 17.23
CA LEU A 152 17.00 -0.53 17.23
C LEU A 152 17.51 0.82 17.76
N ALA A 153 18.32 0.84 18.80
CA ALA A 153 18.97 2.06 19.28
C ALA A 153 19.84 2.71 18.18
N GLU A 154 20.56 1.90 17.40
CA GLU A 154 21.32 2.39 16.26
C GLU A 154 20.40 2.94 15.14
N VAL A 155 19.24 2.33 14.89
CA VAL A 155 18.24 2.85 13.94
C VAL A 155 17.78 4.25 14.37
N PHE A 156 17.37 4.40 15.63
CA PHE A 156 16.91 5.69 16.16
C PHE A 156 17.98 6.78 16.10
N ALA A 157 19.24 6.44 16.39
CA ALA A 157 20.35 7.38 16.26
C ALA A 157 20.52 7.88 14.81
N ARG A 158 20.37 6.99 13.82
CA ARG A 158 20.46 7.37 12.40
C ARG A 158 19.25 8.16 11.92
N ARG A 159 18.07 7.84 12.41
CA ARG A 159 16.85 8.63 12.16
C ARG A 159 17.03 10.08 12.64
N ALA A 160 17.55 10.26 13.84
CA ALA A 160 17.83 11.59 14.36
C ALA A 160 18.84 12.36 13.49
N LEU A 161 19.89 11.70 12.97
CA LEU A 161 20.84 12.31 12.04
C LEU A 161 20.18 12.65 10.69
N ARG A 162 19.35 11.76 10.15
CA ARG A 162 18.61 11.99 8.89
C ARG A 162 17.64 13.16 9.04
N GLU A 163 16.97 13.30 10.17
CA GLU A 163 16.09 14.41 10.47
C GLU A 163 16.86 15.75 10.54
N GLN A 164 18.09 15.73 11.01
CA GLN A 164 18.94 16.94 11.03
C GLN A 164 19.43 17.35 9.64
N CYS A 165 19.84 16.39 8.80
CA CYS A 165 20.39 16.70 7.48
C CYS A 165 19.33 16.86 6.38
N CYS A 166 18.15 16.26 6.53
CA CYS A 166 17.07 16.32 5.55
C CYS A 166 15.69 16.18 6.21
N PRO A 167 15.23 17.19 6.99
CA PRO A 167 14.07 17.06 7.88
C PRO A 167 12.77 16.71 7.15
N GLU A 168 12.53 17.29 5.97
CA GLU A 168 11.30 17.01 5.21
C GLU A 168 11.30 15.57 4.65
N ASP A 169 12.42 15.11 4.08
CA ASP A 169 12.57 13.73 3.62
C ASP A 169 12.38 12.73 4.78
N ALA A 170 12.98 13.00 5.92
CA ALA A 170 12.83 12.16 7.11
C ALA A 170 11.38 12.11 7.57
N ARG A 171 10.72 13.27 7.65
CA ARG A 171 9.31 13.39 8.07
C ARG A 171 8.38 12.61 7.15
N GLN A 172 8.46 12.82 5.83
CA GLN A 172 7.62 12.14 4.86
C GLN A 172 7.89 10.61 4.87
N GLY A 173 9.16 10.21 5.00
CA GLY A 173 9.53 8.81 5.14
C GLY A 173 8.93 8.16 6.39
N PHE A 174 8.90 8.84 7.53
CA PHE A 174 8.29 8.31 8.76
C PHE A 174 6.76 8.21 8.67
N LEU A 175 6.11 9.15 7.97
CA LEU A 175 4.68 9.07 7.68
C LEU A 175 4.38 7.86 6.79
N ALA A 176 5.16 7.66 5.73
CA ALA A 176 5.04 6.49 4.86
C ALA A 176 5.24 5.19 5.65
N GLU A 177 6.32 5.06 6.43
CA GLU A 177 6.56 3.88 7.27
C GLU A 177 5.41 3.61 8.26
N THR A 178 4.75 4.65 8.79
CA THR A 178 3.64 4.49 9.72
C THR A 178 2.40 3.93 9.03
N VAL A 179 2.11 4.37 7.82
CA VAL A 179 0.92 3.98 7.08
C VAL A 179 1.13 2.66 6.35
N GLU A 180 2.22 2.54 5.60
CA GLU A 180 2.54 1.35 4.80
C GLU A 180 2.96 0.16 5.68
N GLY A 181 3.83 0.39 6.66
CA GLY A 181 4.34 -0.67 7.54
C GLY A 181 3.30 -1.31 8.45
N THR A 182 2.09 -0.74 8.54
CA THR A 182 0.95 -1.38 9.22
C THR A 182 -0.01 -2.05 8.25
N ALA A 183 0.13 -1.81 6.93
CA ALA A 183 -0.67 -2.41 5.87
C ALA A 183 -0.02 -3.69 5.29
N GLU A 184 1.30 -3.87 5.47
CA GLU A 184 2.07 -5.08 5.10
C GLU A 184 1.71 -6.25 6.03
#